data_bec3171cace9faa65b564a376934890d
#
_entry.id   bec3171cace9faa65b564a376934890d
#
_cell.length_a   1.000
_cell.length_b   1.000
_cell.length_c   1.000
_cell.angle_alpha   90.00
_cell.angle_beta   90.00
_cell.angle_gamma   90.00
#
_symmetry.space_group_name_H-M   'P 1'
#
loop_
_entity.id
_entity.type
_entity.pdbx_description
1 polymer ?
#
loop_
_entity_poly.entity_id
_entity_poly.type
_entity_poly.pdbx_seq_one_letter_code
_entity_poly.pdbx_strand_id
1 'polypeptide(L)'
;MKQLLLTFLIILAISLTQAQNTTLNLIPQPVEIQQNSGVFTLNKSAIVSFNKPESRDVAEMLVLKLNVATGFGTKANQGNKGTIQLNLNQNPDPKLGNEGYTLVSTSKSVVISANQQAGLFYGMQTLLQLLPKEIESKLLVKMKWTIPAVKVTDYPRFAWRGLMLDVSRHFFTKEDVMKYIDEMARLKFNTFHWHLTDDEGWRIQIKSLPKLTEVGAWRVQRYGHFGDRAFPKPGEPATDGGFYTQDDIKEVVRYAKERNVTIVPEIDVPGHCMAAIASYPELSCKKDTSTRVSPGINFVDWFGNNTFRANIENALNPSDENVYVFLDKVFTEVATLFPGQYIHVGGDECYKGYWAEDEGCKALMKKLGIRHVEDLQGYFMNRVEGILKKNGKKLIGWDEILDGGISPEATVMSWRGIKGGIEAAKMGHDVVMSPTTFAYLDYVQGERTVDPPIYASLRLQKCYSFEPVPEGVDAKYILGGQGNLWTEQIPTLRYAQYMVFPRAWALSEVYWSPKESKNWDNFIVRVEKQFDRSDVAEINFSKAIYDPIIKTKRVNGKLELTMETEAPRLEIFYTIDDAMPDKYTSKYSSPLLLPDGPITLRAIAYRDGKPIGHLITLKREELEKRAGN
;
A
#
# COMPACT_ATOMS: atom_id res chain seq x y z
N MET A 1 29.97 -70.97 -39.95
CA MET A 1 29.41 -70.96 -38.61
C MET A 1 29.57 -69.55 -38.07
N LYS A 2 28.54 -68.74 -38.20
CA LYS A 2 28.51 -67.35 -37.74
C LYS A 2 27.65 -67.34 -36.50
N GLN A 3 28.26 -67.09 -35.33
CA GLN A 3 27.53 -66.81 -34.11
C GLN A 3 27.00 -65.36 -34.19
N LEU A 4 25.67 -65.23 -34.14
CA LEU A 4 24.98 -63.95 -33.93
C LEU A 4 25.01 -63.65 -32.45
N LEU A 5 25.76 -62.62 -32.05
CA LEU A 5 25.61 -62.00 -30.74
C LEU A 5 24.39 -61.07 -30.77
N LEU A 6 23.34 -61.49 -30.08
CA LEU A 6 22.18 -60.65 -29.86
C LEU A 6 22.47 -59.76 -28.64
N THR A 7 22.89 -58.54 -28.87
CA THR A 7 23.05 -57.52 -27.82
C THR A 7 21.67 -56.94 -27.48
N PHE A 8 21.12 -57.37 -26.35
CA PHE A 8 19.92 -56.76 -25.77
C PHE A 8 20.31 -55.37 -25.23
N LEU A 9 20.01 -54.33 -25.95
CA LEU A 9 20.03 -52.97 -25.44
C LEU A 9 18.77 -52.77 -24.56
N ILE A 10 18.99 -52.89 -23.26
CA ILE A 10 18.00 -52.45 -22.24
C ILE A 10 18.07 -50.93 -22.27
N ILE A 11 17.20 -50.31 -23.06
CA ILE A 11 16.91 -48.86 -22.96
C ILE A 11 16.15 -48.69 -21.63
N LEU A 12 16.90 -48.34 -20.58
CA LEU A 12 16.34 -47.84 -19.34
C LEU A 12 15.74 -46.46 -19.69
N ALA A 13 14.49 -46.43 -20.07
CA ALA A 13 13.71 -45.23 -20.14
C ALA A 13 13.56 -44.70 -18.70
N ILE A 14 14.53 -43.95 -18.25
CA ILE A 14 14.37 -43.07 -17.10
C ILE A 14 13.31 -42.07 -17.56
N SER A 15 12.06 -42.39 -17.31
CA SER A 15 10.97 -41.42 -17.30
C SER A 15 11.33 -40.44 -16.20
N LEU A 16 12.10 -39.40 -16.57
CA LEU A 16 12.10 -38.16 -15.85
C LEU A 16 10.66 -37.65 -15.96
N THR A 17 9.81 -38.13 -15.07
CA THR A 17 8.64 -37.38 -14.66
C THR A 17 9.23 -36.08 -14.11
N GLN A 18 9.43 -35.09 -14.99
CA GLN A 18 9.37 -33.71 -14.56
C GLN A 18 8.01 -33.62 -13.88
N ALA A 19 8.02 -33.76 -12.55
CA ALA A 19 6.95 -33.22 -11.73
C ALA A 19 6.84 -31.79 -12.25
N GLN A 20 5.78 -31.50 -13.03
CA GLN A 20 5.40 -30.13 -13.28
C GLN A 20 5.27 -29.55 -11.89
N ASN A 21 6.27 -28.80 -11.44
CA ASN A 21 6.17 -27.96 -10.28
C ASN A 21 5.08 -26.96 -10.62
N THR A 22 3.82 -27.36 -10.39
CA THR A 22 2.68 -26.47 -10.51
C THR A 22 2.89 -25.42 -9.44
N THR A 23 3.40 -24.27 -9.86
CA THR A 23 3.62 -23.12 -8.99
C THR A 23 2.32 -22.86 -8.24
N LEU A 24 2.34 -22.98 -6.92
CA LEU A 24 1.19 -22.62 -6.11
C LEU A 24 1.04 -21.10 -6.15
N ASN A 25 -0.18 -20.65 -6.41
CA ASN A 25 -0.46 -19.24 -6.70
C ASN A 25 -0.64 -18.42 -5.40
N LEU A 26 0.34 -18.50 -4.48
CA LEU A 26 0.32 -17.81 -3.20
C LEU A 26 1.05 -16.46 -3.28
N ILE A 27 0.41 -15.41 -2.79
CA ILE A 27 1.02 -14.09 -2.60
C ILE A 27 0.67 -13.60 -1.17
N PRO A 28 1.66 -13.25 -0.34
CA PRO A 28 3.10 -13.38 -0.55
C PRO A 28 3.56 -14.83 -0.60
N GLN A 29 4.71 -15.08 -1.28
CA GLN A 29 5.30 -16.40 -1.34
C GLN A 29 5.80 -16.84 0.04
N PRO A 30 5.43 -18.05 0.53
CA PRO A 30 5.92 -18.57 1.79
C PRO A 30 7.45 -18.82 1.78
N VAL A 31 8.05 -18.77 2.97
CA VAL A 31 9.49 -19.03 3.17
C VAL A 31 9.89 -20.42 2.67
N GLU A 32 9.12 -21.43 3.06
CA GLU A 32 9.34 -22.81 2.63
C GLU A 32 8.01 -23.44 2.20
N ILE A 33 8.01 -24.09 1.06
CA ILE A 33 6.87 -24.83 0.57
C ILE A 33 7.29 -26.13 -0.08
N GLN A 34 6.70 -27.23 0.36
CA GLN A 34 6.88 -28.55 -0.23
C GLN A 34 5.54 -29.08 -0.70
N GLN A 35 5.40 -29.27 -1.98
CA GLN A 35 4.21 -29.90 -2.56
C GLN A 35 4.35 -31.41 -2.51
N ASN A 36 3.29 -32.09 -2.06
CA ASN A 36 3.19 -33.54 -1.97
C ASN A 36 2.13 -34.05 -2.93
N SER A 37 2.10 -35.38 -3.17
CA SER A 37 1.05 -36.00 -3.96
C SER A 37 -0.27 -36.05 -3.19
N GLY A 38 -1.40 -35.85 -3.91
CA GLY A 38 -2.74 -35.93 -3.38
C GLY A 38 -3.39 -34.59 -3.10
N VAL A 39 -4.66 -34.66 -2.68
CA VAL A 39 -5.48 -33.47 -2.38
C VAL A 39 -6.38 -33.75 -1.17
N PHE A 40 -6.59 -32.77 -0.32
CA PHE A 40 -7.67 -32.74 0.66
C PHE A 40 -8.97 -32.33 -0.05
N THR A 41 -10.06 -33.03 0.23
CA THR A 41 -11.40 -32.64 -0.28
C THR A 41 -12.26 -32.12 0.87
N LEU A 42 -12.56 -30.82 0.81
CA LEU A 42 -13.48 -30.19 1.73
C LEU A 42 -14.91 -30.61 1.37
N ASN A 43 -15.68 -31.07 2.36
CA ASN A 43 -17.04 -31.53 2.19
C ASN A 43 -17.92 -31.16 3.39
N LYS A 44 -19.21 -31.52 3.37
CA LYS A 44 -20.19 -31.17 4.41
C LYS A 44 -19.87 -31.74 5.80
N SER A 45 -19.04 -32.76 5.90
CA SER A 45 -18.60 -33.34 7.19
C SER A 45 -17.37 -32.63 7.78
N ALA A 46 -16.86 -31.60 7.11
CA ALA A 46 -15.70 -30.87 7.58
C ALA A 46 -16.00 -30.13 8.89
N ILE A 47 -15.09 -30.28 9.85
CA ILE A 47 -15.14 -29.60 11.15
C ILE A 47 -13.84 -28.81 11.29
N VAL A 48 -13.95 -27.54 11.62
CA VAL A 48 -12.83 -26.71 12.05
C VAL A 48 -12.67 -26.90 13.55
N SER A 49 -11.51 -27.37 14.02
CA SER A 49 -11.21 -27.43 15.46
C SER A 49 -10.11 -26.46 15.85
N PHE A 50 -10.16 -25.99 17.10
CA PHE A 50 -9.12 -25.15 17.68
C PHE A 50 -8.78 -25.66 19.09
N ASN A 51 -7.48 -25.70 19.42
CA ASN A 51 -7.02 -26.34 20.65
C ASN A 51 -7.12 -25.43 21.90
N LYS A 52 -7.08 -24.10 21.72
CA LYS A 52 -7.13 -23.13 22.84
C LYS A 52 -8.18 -22.05 22.57
N PRO A 53 -8.81 -21.49 23.63
CA PRO A 53 -9.84 -20.45 23.47
C PRO A 53 -9.38 -19.26 22.64
N GLU A 54 -8.13 -18.85 22.73
CA GLU A 54 -7.52 -17.74 21.99
C GLU A 54 -7.53 -17.93 20.48
N SER A 55 -7.71 -19.15 20.00
CA SER A 55 -7.80 -19.47 18.55
C SER A 55 -9.24 -19.41 18.02
N ARG A 56 -10.23 -19.19 18.88
CA ARG A 56 -11.66 -19.23 18.51
C ARG A 56 -12.00 -18.27 17.40
N ASP A 57 -11.60 -17.01 17.52
CA ASP A 57 -11.97 -15.95 16.57
C ASP A 57 -11.47 -16.28 15.15
N VAL A 58 -10.24 -16.79 15.04
CA VAL A 58 -9.68 -17.21 13.75
C VAL A 58 -10.44 -18.41 13.18
N ALA A 59 -10.85 -19.36 14.03
CA ALA A 59 -11.62 -20.52 13.61
C ALA A 59 -13.02 -20.10 13.12
N GLU A 60 -13.68 -19.19 13.80
CA GLU A 60 -14.98 -18.66 13.43
C GLU A 60 -14.90 -17.84 12.13
N MET A 61 -13.86 -17.00 11.94
CA MET A 61 -13.61 -16.31 10.68
C MET A 61 -13.43 -17.30 9.52
N LEU A 62 -12.64 -18.36 9.71
CA LEU A 62 -12.47 -19.39 8.69
C LEU A 62 -13.82 -20.05 8.34
N VAL A 63 -14.59 -20.43 9.35
CA VAL A 63 -15.93 -21.02 9.16
C VAL A 63 -16.85 -20.10 8.37
N LEU A 64 -16.89 -18.81 8.69
CA LEU A 64 -17.68 -17.83 7.96
C LEU A 64 -17.28 -17.79 6.47
N LYS A 65 -15.98 -17.68 6.19
CA LYS A 65 -15.45 -17.66 4.81
C LYS A 65 -15.80 -18.94 4.04
N LEU A 66 -15.60 -20.10 4.66
CA LEU A 66 -15.93 -21.37 4.04
C LEU A 66 -17.43 -21.51 3.74
N ASN A 67 -18.29 -21.13 4.68
CA ASN A 67 -19.72 -21.36 4.56
C ASN A 67 -20.40 -20.51 3.50
N VAL A 68 -19.95 -19.27 3.28
CA VAL A 68 -20.53 -18.38 2.26
C VAL A 68 -20.49 -19.03 0.89
N ALA A 69 -19.33 -19.48 0.43
CA ALA A 69 -19.19 -20.03 -0.92
C ALA A 69 -19.60 -21.51 -1.01
N THR A 70 -19.33 -22.31 0.04
CA THR A 70 -19.59 -23.76 -0.01
C THR A 70 -21.00 -24.17 0.40
N GLY A 71 -21.63 -23.42 1.31
CA GLY A 71 -22.92 -23.77 1.92
C GLY A 71 -22.89 -25.04 2.77
N PHE A 72 -21.73 -25.48 3.26
CA PHE A 72 -21.58 -26.76 3.95
C PHE A 72 -22.06 -26.74 5.41
N GLY A 73 -22.26 -25.58 6.00
CA GLY A 73 -22.64 -25.45 7.40
C GLY A 73 -21.53 -25.91 8.35
N THR A 74 -20.28 -25.76 7.93
CA THR A 74 -19.09 -26.05 8.74
C THR A 74 -19.16 -25.32 10.08
N LYS A 75 -18.71 -25.96 11.16
CA LYS A 75 -18.71 -25.39 12.53
C LYS A 75 -17.31 -25.35 13.09
N ALA A 76 -17.08 -24.39 13.99
CA ALA A 76 -15.87 -24.31 14.80
C ALA A 76 -16.12 -24.96 16.17
N ASN A 77 -15.29 -25.89 16.58
CA ASN A 77 -15.38 -26.60 17.84
C ASN A 77 -14.04 -26.58 18.59
N GLN A 78 -14.07 -26.38 19.88
CA GLN A 78 -12.86 -26.54 20.68
C GLN A 78 -12.47 -28.03 20.78
N GLY A 79 -11.21 -28.34 20.51
CA GLY A 79 -10.67 -29.71 20.54
C GLY A 79 -9.64 -29.94 19.45
N ASN A 80 -9.19 -31.22 19.29
CA ASN A 80 -8.10 -31.61 18.37
C ASN A 80 -8.56 -32.65 17.32
N LYS A 81 -9.87 -32.78 17.08
CA LYS A 81 -10.43 -33.84 16.21
C LYS A 81 -11.12 -33.29 14.93
N GLY A 82 -10.88 -32.06 14.56
CA GLY A 82 -11.38 -31.49 13.30
C GLY A 82 -10.59 -32.02 12.08
N THR A 83 -11.24 -31.98 10.91
CA THR A 83 -10.54 -32.22 9.63
C THR A 83 -9.69 -31.01 9.23
N ILE A 84 -10.04 -29.83 9.72
CA ILE A 84 -9.21 -28.62 9.68
C ILE A 84 -8.90 -28.25 11.13
N GLN A 85 -7.63 -28.11 11.48
CA GLN A 85 -7.19 -27.89 12.85
C GLN A 85 -6.36 -26.61 12.95
N LEU A 86 -6.69 -25.74 13.92
CA LEU A 86 -5.96 -24.54 14.27
C LEU A 86 -5.35 -24.73 15.66
N ASN A 87 -4.02 -24.88 15.72
CA ASN A 87 -3.32 -25.25 16.93
C ASN A 87 -2.33 -24.18 17.36
N LEU A 88 -2.51 -23.61 18.54
CA LEU A 88 -1.42 -22.89 19.21
C LEU A 88 -0.44 -23.87 19.82
N ASN A 89 0.85 -23.69 19.52
CA ASN A 89 1.92 -24.53 20.01
C ASN A 89 1.95 -24.54 21.55
N GLN A 90 2.17 -25.70 22.14
CA GLN A 90 2.40 -25.80 23.57
C GLN A 90 3.78 -25.27 23.94
N ASN A 91 4.79 -25.64 23.15
CA ASN A 91 6.13 -25.11 23.23
C ASN A 91 6.35 -24.22 21.99
N PRO A 92 6.60 -22.91 22.15
CA PRO A 92 6.86 -22.02 21.04
C PRO A 92 8.05 -22.48 20.19
N ASP A 93 7.89 -22.45 18.87
CA ASP A 93 8.99 -22.66 17.92
C ASP A 93 9.67 -21.30 17.65
N PRO A 94 10.94 -21.11 18.04
CA PRO A 94 11.63 -19.83 17.85
C PRO A 94 11.70 -19.39 16.39
N LYS A 95 11.70 -20.33 15.42
CA LYS A 95 11.73 -20.02 13.98
C LYS A 95 10.48 -19.27 13.52
N LEU A 96 9.33 -19.58 14.11
CA LEU A 96 8.06 -18.97 13.74
C LEU A 96 7.84 -17.58 14.34
N GLY A 97 8.53 -17.25 15.44
CA GLY A 97 8.28 -15.98 16.16
C GLY A 97 6.80 -15.82 16.55
N ASN A 98 6.29 -14.61 16.52
CA ASN A 98 4.91 -14.30 16.90
C ASN A 98 3.90 -14.41 15.74
N GLU A 99 4.37 -14.28 14.50
CA GLU A 99 3.50 -14.16 13.32
C GLU A 99 3.64 -15.35 12.35
N GLY A 100 4.65 -16.21 12.55
CA GLY A 100 4.88 -17.37 11.69
C GLY A 100 3.96 -18.55 12.03
N TYR A 101 3.86 -19.45 11.07
CA TYR A 101 3.02 -20.66 11.16
C TYR A 101 3.59 -21.80 10.32
N THR A 102 3.12 -23.01 10.62
CA THR A 102 3.21 -24.17 9.73
C THR A 102 1.81 -24.52 9.23
N LEU A 103 1.69 -24.94 7.97
CA LEU A 103 0.46 -25.48 7.40
C LEU A 103 0.79 -26.82 6.73
N VAL A 104 0.10 -27.88 7.16
CA VAL A 104 0.24 -29.22 6.56
C VAL A 104 -1.13 -29.66 6.05
N SER A 105 -1.24 -29.85 4.74
CA SER A 105 -2.41 -30.44 4.09
C SER A 105 -2.07 -31.82 3.58
N THR A 106 -2.93 -32.79 3.91
CA THR A 106 -2.87 -34.18 3.46
C THR A 106 -4.21 -34.57 2.84
N SER A 107 -4.37 -35.78 2.33
CA SER A 107 -5.69 -36.25 1.85
C SER A 107 -6.74 -36.38 2.97
N LYS A 108 -6.33 -36.35 4.25
CA LYS A 108 -7.22 -36.59 5.40
C LYS A 108 -7.52 -35.33 6.22
N SER A 109 -6.59 -34.40 6.29
CA SER A 109 -6.69 -33.24 7.18
C SER A 109 -5.86 -32.07 6.70
N VAL A 110 -6.20 -30.87 7.20
CA VAL A 110 -5.38 -29.67 7.15
C VAL A 110 -5.08 -29.23 8.57
N VAL A 111 -3.83 -29.02 8.89
CA VAL A 111 -3.38 -28.57 10.23
C VAL A 111 -2.58 -27.29 10.08
N ILE A 112 -3.00 -26.24 10.77
CA ILE A 112 -2.26 -24.99 10.91
C ILE A 112 -1.79 -24.89 12.36
N SER A 113 -0.49 -24.68 12.56
CA SER A 113 0.10 -24.52 13.89
C SER A 113 0.93 -23.24 13.96
N ALA A 114 0.83 -22.50 15.07
CA ALA A 114 1.54 -21.24 15.28
C ALA A 114 1.82 -21.02 16.77
N ASN A 115 2.73 -20.08 17.07
CA ASN A 115 3.00 -19.71 18.45
C ASN A 115 1.93 -18.77 19.03
N GLN A 116 1.36 -17.93 18.18
CA GLN A 116 0.38 -16.90 18.54
C GLN A 116 -0.79 -16.88 17.54
N GLN A 117 -1.91 -16.23 17.95
CA GLN A 117 -3.11 -16.09 17.14
C GLN A 117 -2.82 -15.46 15.76
N ALA A 118 -1.90 -14.49 15.70
CA ALA A 118 -1.50 -13.84 14.44
C ALA A 118 -0.98 -14.85 13.41
N GLY A 119 -0.13 -15.78 13.82
CA GLY A 119 0.37 -16.83 12.93
C GLY A 119 -0.75 -17.77 12.43
N LEU A 120 -1.74 -18.10 13.29
CA LEU A 120 -2.92 -18.87 12.85
C LEU A 120 -3.74 -18.09 11.81
N PHE A 121 -3.91 -16.78 11.99
CA PHE A 121 -4.59 -15.92 11.05
C PHE A 121 -3.89 -15.89 9.69
N TYR A 122 -2.56 -15.72 9.66
CA TYR A 122 -1.81 -15.74 8.41
C TYR A 122 -1.77 -17.12 7.74
N GLY A 123 -1.74 -18.18 8.54
CA GLY A 123 -1.91 -19.56 8.05
C GLY A 123 -3.29 -19.78 7.43
N MET A 124 -4.34 -19.21 8.03
CA MET A 124 -5.70 -19.21 7.47
C MET A 124 -5.74 -18.48 6.11
N GLN A 125 -5.10 -17.32 5.97
CA GLN A 125 -5.04 -16.61 4.69
C GLN A 125 -4.36 -17.45 3.60
N THR A 126 -3.29 -18.17 3.95
CA THR A 126 -2.64 -19.10 3.03
C THR A 126 -3.54 -20.28 2.68
N LEU A 127 -4.26 -20.86 3.65
CA LEU A 127 -5.25 -21.91 3.39
C LEU A 127 -6.34 -21.45 2.41
N LEU A 128 -6.87 -20.24 2.58
CA LEU A 128 -7.87 -19.67 1.68
C LEU A 128 -7.33 -19.50 0.25
N GLN A 129 -6.05 -19.10 0.10
CA GLN A 129 -5.41 -19.01 -1.21
C GLN A 129 -5.14 -20.39 -1.85
N LEU A 130 -4.97 -21.46 -1.07
CA LEU A 130 -4.83 -22.84 -1.57
C LEU A 130 -6.15 -23.43 -2.07
N LEU A 131 -7.29 -22.91 -1.63
CA LEU A 131 -8.61 -23.27 -2.15
C LEU A 131 -8.83 -22.68 -3.55
N PRO A 132 -9.73 -23.26 -4.36
CA PRO A 132 -10.17 -22.66 -5.62
C PRO A 132 -10.60 -21.20 -5.44
N LYS A 133 -10.38 -20.37 -6.46
CA LYS A 133 -10.71 -18.94 -6.42
C LYS A 133 -12.16 -18.63 -6.05
N GLU A 134 -13.05 -19.54 -6.34
CA GLU A 134 -14.49 -19.46 -6.06
C GLU A 134 -14.79 -19.40 -4.56
N ILE A 135 -13.81 -19.65 -3.67
CA ILE A 135 -13.96 -19.46 -2.22
C ILE A 135 -14.17 -17.97 -1.86
N GLU A 136 -13.79 -17.05 -2.75
CA GLU A 136 -14.00 -15.62 -2.59
C GLU A 136 -15.43 -15.19 -2.97
N SER A 137 -16.24 -16.09 -3.54
CA SER A 137 -17.61 -15.77 -3.95
C SER A 137 -18.48 -15.39 -2.76
N LYS A 138 -19.26 -14.34 -2.94
CA LYS A 138 -20.33 -13.91 -2.01
C LYS A 138 -21.60 -14.75 -2.13
N LEU A 139 -21.63 -15.65 -3.11
CA LEU A 139 -22.76 -16.54 -3.41
C LEU A 139 -22.32 -17.98 -3.31
N LEU A 140 -23.30 -18.86 -3.06
CA LEU A 140 -23.08 -20.32 -3.02
C LEU A 140 -22.62 -20.83 -4.39
N VAL A 141 -21.51 -21.59 -4.39
CA VAL A 141 -20.96 -22.22 -5.60
C VAL A 141 -20.94 -23.74 -5.44
N LYS A 142 -21.59 -24.44 -6.37
CA LYS A 142 -21.63 -25.92 -6.40
C LYS A 142 -20.43 -26.46 -7.18
N MET A 143 -19.37 -26.87 -6.47
CA MET A 143 -18.18 -27.46 -7.07
C MET A 143 -17.49 -28.42 -6.10
N LYS A 144 -16.47 -29.12 -6.57
CA LYS A 144 -15.55 -29.89 -5.72
C LYS A 144 -14.51 -28.96 -5.14
N TRP A 145 -14.49 -28.81 -3.82
CA TRP A 145 -13.54 -27.98 -3.08
C TRP A 145 -12.31 -28.80 -2.71
N THR A 146 -11.16 -28.47 -3.28
CA THR A 146 -9.92 -29.23 -3.06
C THR A 146 -8.79 -28.33 -2.64
N ILE A 147 -7.93 -28.84 -1.79
CA ILE A 147 -6.70 -28.20 -1.34
C ILE A 147 -5.54 -29.16 -1.68
N PRO A 148 -4.50 -28.71 -2.38
CA PRO A 148 -3.35 -29.56 -2.68
C PRO A 148 -2.66 -30.05 -1.40
N ALA A 149 -2.10 -31.25 -1.41
CA ALA A 149 -1.30 -31.75 -0.31
C ALA A 149 0.04 -30.98 -0.28
N VAL A 150 0.27 -30.21 0.79
CA VAL A 150 1.44 -29.35 0.94
C VAL A 150 1.93 -29.32 2.38
N LYS A 151 3.22 -29.03 2.55
CA LYS A 151 3.80 -28.57 3.82
C LYS A 151 4.37 -27.18 3.60
N VAL A 152 3.91 -26.21 4.39
CA VAL A 152 4.36 -24.82 4.39
C VAL A 152 4.96 -24.50 5.74
N THR A 153 6.10 -23.82 5.76
CA THR A 153 6.66 -23.12 6.91
C THR A 153 6.84 -21.66 6.51
N ASP A 154 6.26 -20.74 7.28
CA ASP A 154 6.19 -19.35 6.84
C ASP A 154 6.24 -18.37 8.03
N TYR A 155 6.92 -17.27 7.83
CA TYR A 155 7.07 -16.18 8.80
C TYR A 155 7.54 -14.90 8.09
N PRO A 156 7.21 -13.70 8.63
CA PRO A 156 7.54 -12.46 7.98
C PRO A 156 9.03 -12.10 8.06
N ARG A 157 9.53 -11.42 7.04
CA ARG A 157 10.87 -10.83 7.01
C ARG A 157 10.95 -9.56 7.87
N PHE A 158 9.89 -8.72 7.85
CA PHE A 158 9.82 -7.44 8.56
C PHE A 158 8.66 -7.41 9.54
N ALA A 159 8.88 -6.72 10.66
CA ALA A 159 7.85 -6.47 11.67
C ALA A 159 6.82 -5.43 11.21
N TRP A 160 7.22 -4.41 10.45
CA TRP A 160 6.33 -3.41 9.87
C TRP A 160 6.05 -3.74 8.40
N ARG A 161 4.78 -3.98 8.08
CA ARG A 161 4.29 -4.23 6.73
C ARG A 161 3.04 -3.38 6.53
N GLY A 162 3.27 -2.14 6.06
CA GLY A 162 2.26 -1.08 6.07
C GLY A 162 1.58 -0.84 4.73
N LEU A 163 0.32 -0.39 4.81
CA LEU A 163 -0.36 0.35 3.77
C LEU A 163 -1.02 1.59 4.38
N MET A 164 -0.94 2.72 3.68
CA MET A 164 -1.61 3.97 4.03
C MET A 164 -2.83 4.19 3.16
N LEU A 165 -3.85 4.82 3.73
CA LEU A 165 -4.97 5.41 3.00
C LEU A 165 -5.17 6.86 3.47
N ASP A 166 -5.08 7.78 2.54
CA ASP A 166 -5.48 9.18 2.73
C ASP A 166 -7.01 9.28 2.65
N VAL A 167 -7.63 9.73 3.74
CA VAL A 167 -9.07 9.96 3.81
C VAL A 167 -9.39 11.46 3.91
N SER A 168 -8.36 12.30 3.86
CA SER A 168 -8.48 13.75 3.93
C SER A 168 -8.80 14.35 2.57
N ARG A 169 -8.00 14.06 1.52
CA ARG A 169 -8.22 14.59 0.16
C ARG A 169 -9.56 14.13 -0.39
N HIS A 170 -9.94 12.88 -0.16
CA HIS A 170 -11.31 12.38 -0.35
C HIS A 170 -11.75 11.58 0.86
N PHE A 171 -12.98 11.82 1.32
CA PHE A 171 -13.55 11.09 2.45
C PHE A 171 -14.01 9.70 2.01
N PHE A 172 -13.56 8.67 2.72
CA PHE A 172 -14.00 7.28 2.58
C PHE A 172 -14.85 6.91 3.78
N THR A 173 -15.95 6.20 3.57
CA THR A 173 -16.80 5.72 4.67
C THR A 173 -16.03 4.74 5.55
N LYS A 174 -16.50 4.52 6.80
CA LYS A 174 -15.87 3.50 7.66
C LYS A 174 -15.97 2.10 7.06
N GLU A 175 -17.03 1.83 6.32
CA GLU A 175 -17.24 0.58 5.59
C GLU A 175 -16.18 0.38 4.49
N ASP A 176 -15.80 1.46 3.81
CA ASP A 176 -14.73 1.43 2.81
C ASP A 176 -13.37 1.21 3.48
N VAL A 177 -13.12 1.88 4.60
CA VAL A 177 -11.89 1.67 5.40
C VAL A 177 -11.81 0.22 5.90
N MET A 178 -12.91 -0.35 6.41
CA MET A 178 -12.94 -1.75 6.85
C MET A 178 -12.68 -2.73 5.70
N LYS A 179 -13.22 -2.46 4.49
CA LYS A 179 -12.89 -3.27 3.29
C LYS A 179 -11.41 -3.16 2.92
N TYR A 180 -10.82 -1.96 2.99
CA TYR A 180 -9.41 -1.76 2.74
C TYR A 180 -8.54 -2.56 3.73
N ILE A 181 -8.93 -2.59 5.01
CA ILE A 181 -8.30 -3.42 6.05
C ILE A 181 -8.42 -4.92 5.73
N ASP A 182 -9.56 -5.39 5.24
CA ASP A 182 -9.73 -6.79 4.81
C ASP A 182 -8.75 -7.15 3.68
N GLU A 183 -8.63 -6.26 2.68
CA GLU A 183 -7.77 -6.49 1.52
C GLU A 183 -6.29 -6.53 1.90
N MET A 184 -5.84 -5.63 2.79
CA MET A 184 -4.47 -5.64 3.27
C MET A 184 -4.19 -6.86 4.18
N ALA A 185 -5.12 -7.26 5.04
CA ALA A 185 -4.97 -8.41 5.93
C ALA A 185 -4.86 -9.74 5.15
N ARG A 186 -5.56 -9.90 4.03
CA ARG A 186 -5.44 -11.05 3.10
C ARG A 186 -4.00 -11.21 2.57
N LEU A 187 -3.26 -10.12 2.45
CA LEU A 187 -1.89 -10.05 1.96
C LEU A 187 -0.84 -10.04 3.08
N LYS A 188 -1.27 -10.26 4.32
CA LYS A 188 -0.41 -10.29 5.51
C LYS A 188 0.24 -8.94 5.86
N PHE A 189 -0.30 -7.83 5.40
CA PHE A 189 0.02 -6.52 5.98
C PHE A 189 -0.52 -6.47 7.41
N ASN A 190 0.21 -5.80 8.30
CA ASN A 190 -0.14 -5.72 9.72
C ASN A 190 -0.22 -4.29 10.28
N THR A 191 0.03 -3.28 9.45
CA THR A 191 0.00 -1.88 9.87
C THR A 191 -0.79 -1.06 8.89
N PHE A 192 -1.90 -0.49 9.36
CA PHE A 192 -2.71 0.45 8.60
C PHE A 192 -2.38 1.88 9.05
N HIS A 193 -1.74 2.65 8.17
CA HIS A 193 -1.50 4.06 8.37
C HIS A 193 -2.73 4.84 7.88
N TRP A 194 -3.43 5.47 8.79
CA TRP A 194 -4.67 6.19 8.52
C TRP A 194 -4.40 7.69 8.54
N HIS A 195 -4.25 8.29 7.35
CA HIS A 195 -4.02 9.72 7.18
C HIS A 195 -5.34 10.47 7.34
N LEU A 196 -5.57 11.02 8.54
CA LEU A 196 -6.86 11.51 9.00
C LEU A 196 -7.06 13.01 8.80
N THR A 197 -5.98 13.76 8.62
CA THR A 197 -6.04 15.23 8.56
C THR A 197 -5.07 15.79 7.54
N ASP A 198 -5.54 16.79 6.77
CA ASP A 198 -4.77 17.53 5.79
C ASP A 198 -5.49 18.86 5.47
N ASP A 199 -4.99 19.63 4.51
CA ASP A 199 -5.57 20.91 4.07
C ASP A 199 -7.03 20.80 3.59
N GLU A 200 -7.41 19.65 3.04
CA GLU A 200 -8.71 19.38 2.43
C GLU A 200 -9.73 18.78 3.40
N GLY A 201 -9.30 18.42 4.61
CA GLY A 201 -10.25 17.91 5.58
C GLY A 201 -9.67 17.37 6.88
N TRP A 202 -10.40 17.61 7.94
CA TRP A 202 -10.19 17.02 9.26
C TRP A 202 -11.20 15.90 9.48
N ARG A 203 -10.76 14.64 9.56
CA ARG A 203 -11.67 13.49 9.50
C ARG A 203 -11.93 12.78 10.83
N ILE A 204 -11.35 13.21 11.93
CA ILE A 204 -11.53 12.58 13.26
C ILE A 204 -12.22 13.52 14.24
N GLN A 205 -13.26 13.03 14.93
CA GLN A 205 -13.95 13.78 15.98
C GLN A 205 -13.06 13.97 17.21
N ILE A 206 -12.81 15.24 17.56
CA ILE A 206 -12.20 15.67 18.83
C ILE A 206 -13.27 16.38 19.64
N LYS A 207 -13.80 15.73 20.68
CA LYS A 207 -14.96 16.23 21.43
C LYS A 207 -14.71 17.56 22.12
N SER A 208 -13.48 17.79 22.58
CA SER A 208 -13.08 19.06 23.20
C SER A 208 -12.88 20.20 22.18
N LEU A 209 -12.89 19.90 20.87
CA LEU A 209 -12.65 20.84 19.77
C LEU A 209 -13.67 20.63 18.64
N PRO A 210 -14.96 20.89 18.87
CA PRO A 210 -16.04 20.49 17.95
C PRO A 210 -15.95 21.13 16.55
N LYS A 211 -15.42 22.35 16.45
CA LYS A 211 -15.28 23.03 15.14
C LYS A 211 -14.41 22.27 14.16
N LEU A 212 -13.51 21.38 14.61
CA LEU A 212 -12.70 20.54 13.72
C LEU A 212 -13.58 19.66 12.82
N THR A 213 -14.73 19.22 13.29
CA THR A 213 -15.68 18.42 12.51
C THR A 213 -16.90 19.21 12.02
N GLU A 214 -17.24 20.33 12.67
CA GLU A 214 -18.31 21.23 12.22
C GLU A 214 -17.87 22.07 11.01
N VAL A 215 -16.59 22.47 10.95
CA VAL A 215 -16.00 23.32 9.90
C VAL A 215 -14.95 22.55 9.13
N GLY A 216 -13.92 22.03 9.82
CA GLY A 216 -12.74 21.43 9.22
C GLY A 216 -12.99 20.16 8.40
N ALA A 217 -14.11 19.46 8.64
CA ALA A 217 -14.48 18.27 7.89
C ALA A 217 -15.19 18.57 6.56
N TRP A 218 -15.51 19.83 6.27
CA TRP A 218 -16.36 20.20 5.14
C TRP A 218 -15.72 21.28 4.28
N ARG A 219 -15.75 21.08 2.96
CA ARG A 219 -15.22 21.99 1.97
C ARG A 219 -16.27 22.31 0.90
N VAL A 220 -16.01 23.34 0.13
CA VAL A 220 -16.82 23.66 -1.05
C VAL A 220 -16.55 22.58 -2.11
N GLN A 221 -17.62 22.01 -2.66
CA GLN A 221 -17.49 20.99 -3.70
C GLN A 221 -16.87 21.57 -4.97
N ARG A 222 -15.83 20.94 -5.47
CA ARG A 222 -15.16 21.27 -6.74
C ARG A 222 -14.90 19.99 -7.54
N TYR A 223 -14.97 20.11 -8.85
CA TYR A 223 -14.60 19.07 -9.80
C TYR A 223 -13.33 19.46 -10.53
N GLY A 224 -12.72 18.49 -11.22
CA GLY A 224 -11.47 18.69 -11.92
C GLY A 224 -10.25 18.24 -11.12
N HIS A 225 -9.10 18.42 -11.71
CA HIS A 225 -7.83 17.98 -11.16
C HIS A 225 -7.49 18.77 -9.88
N PHE A 226 -6.98 18.09 -8.85
CA PHE A 226 -6.40 18.74 -7.69
C PHE A 226 -5.20 19.59 -8.11
N GLY A 227 -5.08 20.78 -7.53
CA GLY A 227 -4.13 21.81 -7.94
C GLY A 227 -4.71 22.84 -8.91
N ASP A 228 -5.74 22.47 -9.71
CA ASP A 228 -6.37 23.38 -10.68
C ASP A 228 -7.72 23.94 -10.18
N ARG A 229 -8.17 23.53 -9.00
CA ARG A 229 -9.48 23.93 -8.45
C ARG A 229 -9.46 25.35 -7.93
N ALA A 230 -10.58 26.06 -8.12
CA ALA A 230 -10.71 27.46 -7.72
C ALA A 230 -10.94 27.63 -6.21
N PHE A 231 -10.40 28.70 -5.64
CA PHE A 231 -10.68 29.10 -4.26
C PHE A 231 -12.19 29.23 -3.98
N PRO A 232 -12.63 28.91 -2.72
CA PRO A 232 -14.00 29.17 -2.29
C PRO A 232 -14.33 30.67 -2.34
N LYS A 233 -15.53 31.02 -2.83
CA LYS A 233 -16.04 32.38 -2.75
C LYS A 233 -16.72 32.62 -1.39
N PRO A 234 -16.76 33.86 -0.89
CA PRO A 234 -17.53 34.19 0.29
C PRO A 234 -18.99 33.71 0.19
N GLY A 235 -19.47 32.97 1.21
CA GLY A 235 -20.84 32.48 1.27
C GLY A 235 -21.14 31.19 0.47
N GLU A 236 -20.16 30.62 -0.25
CA GLU A 236 -20.35 29.29 -0.87
C GLU A 236 -20.53 28.20 0.20
N PRO A 237 -21.53 27.29 0.04
CA PRO A 237 -21.78 26.25 1.00
C PRO A 237 -20.70 25.15 0.94
N ALA A 238 -20.17 24.76 2.09
CA ALA A 238 -19.26 23.63 2.25
C ALA A 238 -20.09 22.35 2.43
N THR A 239 -20.17 21.52 1.38
CA THR A 239 -21.04 20.34 1.32
C THR A 239 -20.30 19.04 1.00
N ASP A 240 -19.04 19.12 0.60
CA ASP A 240 -18.18 17.97 0.31
C ASP A 240 -17.31 17.64 1.53
N GLY A 241 -17.43 16.42 2.04
CA GLY A 241 -16.65 15.99 3.20
C GLY A 241 -17.30 14.89 4.01
N GLY A 242 -16.91 14.81 5.27
CA GLY A 242 -17.34 13.82 6.25
C GLY A 242 -16.28 13.63 7.33
N PHE A 243 -16.63 12.91 8.39
CA PHE A 243 -15.71 12.58 9.48
C PHE A 243 -16.13 11.29 10.16
N TYR A 244 -15.23 10.72 10.93
CA TYR A 244 -15.49 9.57 11.79
C TYR A 244 -15.75 10.05 13.21
N THR A 245 -16.86 9.58 13.80
CA THR A 245 -17.10 9.74 15.22
C THR A 245 -16.11 8.91 16.02
N GLN A 246 -15.92 9.21 17.30
CA GLN A 246 -15.06 8.38 18.16
C GLN A 246 -15.56 6.94 18.26
N ASP A 247 -16.85 6.71 18.11
CA ASP A 247 -17.41 5.35 18.12
C ASP A 247 -17.16 4.61 16.80
N ASP A 248 -17.18 5.31 15.65
CA ASP A 248 -16.72 4.75 14.37
C ASP A 248 -15.24 4.35 14.43
N ILE A 249 -14.38 5.22 15.01
CA ILE A 249 -12.96 4.90 15.20
C ILE A 249 -12.78 3.63 16.07
N LYS A 250 -13.48 3.54 17.19
CA LYS A 250 -13.41 2.36 18.08
C LYS A 250 -13.86 1.08 17.35
N GLU A 251 -14.89 1.17 16.50
CA GLU A 251 -15.37 0.05 15.70
C GLU A 251 -14.29 -0.40 14.71
N VAL A 252 -13.70 0.54 13.95
CA VAL A 252 -12.63 0.24 12.99
C VAL A 252 -11.38 -0.32 13.70
N VAL A 253 -11.00 0.23 14.85
CA VAL A 253 -9.86 -0.27 15.65
C VAL A 253 -10.08 -1.72 16.09
N ARG A 254 -11.28 -2.05 16.58
CA ARG A 254 -11.65 -3.42 16.96
C ARG A 254 -11.60 -4.34 15.75
N TYR A 255 -12.19 -3.93 14.63
CA TYR A 255 -12.22 -4.67 13.37
C TYR A 255 -10.82 -4.97 12.82
N ALA A 256 -9.91 -3.99 12.88
CA ALA A 256 -8.52 -4.14 12.50
C ALA A 256 -7.78 -5.13 13.41
N LYS A 257 -7.98 -5.01 14.73
CA LYS A 257 -7.38 -5.92 15.73
C LYS A 257 -7.74 -7.39 15.49
N GLU A 258 -8.99 -7.68 15.17
CA GLU A 258 -9.45 -9.02 14.82
C GLU A 258 -8.73 -9.61 13.61
N ARG A 259 -8.16 -8.75 12.74
CA ARG A 259 -7.39 -9.10 11.54
C ARG A 259 -5.87 -8.98 11.72
N ASN A 260 -5.43 -8.82 12.98
CA ASN A 260 -4.02 -8.60 13.32
C ASN A 260 -3.40 -7.39 12.60
N VAL A 261 -4.21 -6.34 12.40
CA VAL A 261 -3.79 -5.05 11.83
C VAL A 261 -3.78 -4.01 12.95
N THR A 262 -2.64 -3.36 13.15
CA THR A 262 -2.49 -2.22 14.03
C THR A 262 -2.73 -0.94 13.24
N ILE A 263 -3.55 -0.03 13.77
CA ILE A 263 -3.76 1.27 13.15
C ILE A 263 -2.77 2.28 13.72
N VAL A 264 -2.09 2.99 12.83
CA VAL A 264 -1.28 4.17 13.12
C VAL A 264 -2.03 5.38 12.58
N PRO A 265 -2.67 6.19 13.47
CA PRO A 265 -3.35 7.41 13.02
C PRO A 265 -2.32 8.47 12.70
N GLU A 266 -2.59 9.27 11.66
CA GLU A 266 -1.83 10.48 11.36
C GLU A 266 -2.67 11.72 11.63
N ILE A 267 -2.07 12.64 12.36
CA ILE A 267 -2.51 14.02 12.54
C ILE A 267 -1.36 14.88 12.05
N ASP A 268 -1.47 15.37 10.84
CA ASP A 268 -0.38 16.07 10.18
C ASP A 268 -0.20 17.47 10.75
N VAL A 269 1.03 17.76 11.21
CA VAL A 269 1.46 19.03 11.78
C VAL A 269 2.97 19.20 11.54
N PRO A 270 3.52 20.43 11.49
CA PRO A 270 2.83 21.71 11.54
C PRO A 270 2.28 22.21 10.21
N GLY A 271 2.69 21.61 9.09
CA GLY A 271 2.16 21.84 7.76
C GLY A 271 0.80 21.15 7.55
N HIS A 272 0.22 21.24 6.37
CA HIS A 272 -1.02 20.55 5.98
C HIS A 272 -2.20 20.77 6.97
N CYS A 273 -2.24 21.93 7.63
CA CYS A 273 -3.16 22.24 8.71
C CYS A 273 -4.30 23.19 8.32
N MET A 274 -4.54 23.45 7.02
CA MET A 274 -5.55 24.43 6.61
C MET A 274 -6.95 24.11 7.13
N ALA A 275 -7.33 22.83 7.24
CA ALA A 275 -8.61 22.45 7.82
C ALA A 275 -8.70 22.79 9.32
N ALA A 276 -7.62 22.64 10.07
CA ALA A 276 -7.54 23.04 11.47
C ALA A 276 -7.57 24.56 11.61
N ILE A 277 -6.82 25.30 10.77
CA ILE A 277 -6.78 26.77 10.75
C ILE A 277 -8.13 27.35 10.34
N ALA A 278 -8.82 26.77 9.36
CA ALA A 278 -10.19 27.19 9.01
C ALA A 278 -11.17 27.03 10.19
N SER A 279 -10.93 26.06 11.06
CA SER A 279 -11.74 25.82 12.27
C SER A 279 -11.37 26.74 13.44
N TYR A 280 -10.08 27.03 13.59
CA TYR A 280 -9.46 27.82 14.65
C TYR A 280 -8.35 28.73 14.06
N PRO A 281 -8.73 29.89 13.48
CA PRO A 281 -7.79 30.76 12.78
C PRO A 281 -6.63 31.29 13.64
N GLU A 282 -6.83 31.35 14.96
CA GLU A 282 -5.82 31.77 15.93
C GLU A 282 -4.58 30.85 15.97
N LEU A 283 -4.63 29.66 15.36
CA LEU A 283 -3.52 28.69 15.34
C LEU A 283 -2.42 29.06 14.34
N SER A 284 -2.69 29.93 13.36
CA SER A 284 -1.75 30.36 12.34
C SER A 284 -1.03 31.67 12.68
N CYS A 285 0.02 32.04 11.93
CA CYS A 285 0.70 33.32 12.11
C CYS A 285 -0.17 34.51 11.74
N LYS A 286 -0.92 34.42 10.63
CA LYS A 286 -1.77 35.51 10.13
C LYS A 286 -3.09 35.66 10.88
N LYS A 287 -3.58 34.56 11.49
CA LYS A 287 -4.86 34.51 12.21
C LYS A 287 -6.05 34.99 11.36
N ASP A 288 -6.02 34.65 10.05
CA ASP A 288 -7.02 35.09 9.09
C ASP A 288 -8.33 34.32 9.25
N THR A 289 -9.36 35.01 9.74
CA THR A 289 -10.71 34.44 9.94
C THR A 289 -11.46 34.16 8.63
N SER A 290 -10.92 34.58 7.48
CA SER A 290 -11.48 34.27 6.16
C SER A 290 -10.99 32.94 5.61
N THR A 291 -10.02 32.27 6.25
CA THR A 291 -9.51 30.96 5.86
C THR A 291 -10.64 29.94 5.73
N ARG A 292 -10.62 29.14 4.67
CA ARG A 292 -11.58 28.08 4.38
C ARG A 292 -10.82 26.78 4.12
N VAL A 293 -11.48 25.66 4.37
CA VAL A 293 -10.94 24.33 4.03
C VAL A 293 -10.67 24.27 2.53
N SER A 294 -9.49 23.76 2.15
CA SER A 294 -9.06 23.64 0.76
C SER A 294 -10.00 22.71 -0.04
N PRO A 295 -10.52 23.15 -1.18
CA PRO A 295 -11.24 22.26 -2.09
C PRO A 295 -10.31 21.50 -3.05
N GLY A 296 -9.00 21.52 -2.85
CA GLY A 296 -7.97 20.97 -3.75
C GLY A 296 -7.36 22.01 -4.68
N ILE A 297 -7.07 23.19 -4.14
CA ILE A 297 -6.36 24.28 -4.85
C ILE A 297 -4.86 23.99 -4.94
N ASN A 298 -4.15 24.75 -5.77
CA ASN A 298 -2.69 24.72 -5.76
C ASN A 298 -2.16 25.35 -4.46
N PHE A 299 -1.67 24.51 -3.54
CA PHE A 299 -1.19 24.97 -2.25
C PHE A 299 0.26 25.49 -2.29
N VAL A 300 1.03 25.11 -3.33
CA VAL A 300 2.47 25.33 -3.39
C VAL A 300 3.00 25.49 -4.82
N ASP A 301 3.94 26.41 -5.02
CA ASP A 301 4.72 26.54 -6.25
C ASP A 301 6.14 26.02 -6.00
N TRP A 302 6.55 24.98 -6.75
CA TRP A 302 7.86 24.35 -6.67
C TRP A 302 8.87 25.03 -7.58
N PHE A 303 10.04 25.37 -7.05
CA PHE A 303 11.13 26.02 -7.80
C PHE A 303 12.31 25.08 -8.09
N GLY A 304 12.24 23.80 -7.71
CA GLY A 304 13.33 22.85 -7.78
C GLY A 304 14.22 22.88 -6.53
N ASN A 305 15.19 21.93 -6.44
CA ASN A 305 16.11 21.79 -5.31
C ASN A 305 15.42 21.74 -3.92
N ASN A 306 14.22 21.16 -3.85
CA ASN A 306 13.38 21.12 -2.64
C ASN A 306 13.00 22.51 -2.08
N THR A 307 13.03 23.55 -2.93
CA THR A 307 12.54 24.88 -2.56
C THR A 307 11.15 25.11 -3.13
N PHE A 308 10.29 25.70 -2.33
CA PHE A 308 8.92 26.00 -2.70
C PHE A 308 8.38 27.24 -1.97
N ARG A 309 7.30 27.77 -2.47
CA ARG A 309 6.53 28.84 -1.82
C ARG A 309 5.09 28.40 -1.67
N ALA A 310 4.56 28.52 -0.46
CA ALA A 310 3.13 28.25 -0.24
C ALA A 310 2.26 29.38 -0.79
N ASN A 311 1.18 28.99 -1.46
CA ASN A 311 0.13 29.88 -1.96
C ASN A 311 -0.97 30.11 -0.90
N ILE A 312 -0.96 29.29 0.16
CA ILE A 312 -1.90 29.32 1.29
C ILE A 312 -1.12 29.25 2.60
N GLU A 313 -1.69 29.80 3.67
CA GLU A 313 -1.15 29.59 5.02
C GLU A 313 -1.78 28.33 5.61
N ASN A 314 -1.03 27.24 5.60
CA ASN A 314 -1.44 25.95 6.12
C ASN A 314 -0.54 25.43 7.26
N ALA A 315 0.29 26.30 7.84
CA ALA A 315 1.20 25.92 8.90
C ALA A 315 0.81 26.55 10.25
N LEU A 316 0.86 25.73 11.32
CA LEU A 316 0.64 26.18 12.70
C LEU A 316 1.78 27.09 13.17
N ASN A 317 1.47 28.06 14.05
CA ASN A 317 2.46 29.00 14.59
C ASN A 317 3.25 28.35 15.74
N PRO A 318 4.56 28.08 15.61
CA PRO A 318 5.38 27.46 16.65
C PRO A 318 5.66 28.36 17.86
N SER A 319 5.38 29.66 17.77
CA SER A 319 5.63 30.62 18.86
C SER A 319 4.44 30.81 19.80
N ASP A 320 3.24 30.36 19.41
CA ASP A 320 2.00 30.54 20.20
C ASP A 320 1.76 29.31 21.09
N GLU A 321 1.83 29.50 22.40
CA GLU A 321 1.58 28.41 23.38
C GLU A 321 0.16 27.83 23.26
N ASN A 322 -0.83 28.57 22.74
CA ASN A 322 -2.18 28.05 22.50
C ASN A 322 -2.19 26.94 21.45
N VAL A 323 -1.25 26.94 20.52
CA VAL A 323 -1.07 25.84 19.55
C VAL A 323 -0.76 24.53 20.29
N TYR A 324 0.12 24.56 21.28
CA TYR A 324 0.45 23.34 22.04
C TYR A 324 -0.67 22.92 23.01
N VAL A 325 -1.47 23.87 23.51
CA VAL A 325 -2.70 23.56 24.27
C VAL A 325 -3.73 22.87 23.35
N PHE A 326 -3.87 23.36 22.12
CA PHE A 326 -4.71 22.72 21.10
C PHE A 326 -4.22 21.29 20.79
N LEU A 327 -2.92 21.11 20.52
CA LEU A 327 -2.32 19.82 20.20
C LEU A 327 -2.38 18.83 21.38
N ASP A 328 -2.22 19.30 22.63
CA ASP A 328 -2.39 18.44 23.83
C ASP A 328 -3.82 17.86 23.91
N LYS A 329 -4.84 18.67 23.60
CA LYS A 329 -6.22 18.18 23.52
C LYS A 329 -6.40 17.16 22.41
N VAL A 330 -5.92 17.46 21.21
CA VAL A 330 -6.03 16.57 20.04
C VAL A 330 -5.35 15.24 20.34
N PHE A 331 -4.06 15.24 20.67
CA PHE A 331 -3.29 14.02 20.85
C PHE A 331 -3.71 13.22 22.09
N THR A 332 -4.23 13.86 23.13
CA THR A 332 -4.79 13.16 24.29
C THR A 332 -6.03 12.35 23.88
N GLU A 333 -6.97 12.92 23.11
CA GLU A 333 -8.13 12.17 22.65
C GLU A 333 -7.73 11.09 21.63
N VAL A 334 -6.85 11.39 20.66
CA VAL A 334 -6.34 10.41 19.69
C VAL A 334 -5.66 9.24 20.40
N ALA A 335 -4.80 9.50 21.39
CA ALA A 335 -4.09 8.46 22.13
C ALA A 335 -5.02 7.48 22.87
N THR A 336 -6.20 7.94 23.32
CA THR A 336 -7.19 7.07 23.96
C THR A 336 -7.94 6.17 22.99
N LEU A 337 -8.06 6.60 21.71
CA LEU A 337 -8.80 5.88 20.68
C LEU A 337 -7.96 4.78 20.01
N PHE A 338 -6.66 4.98 19.89
CA PHE A 338 -5.76 4.08 19.19
C PHE A 338 -4.81 3.39 20.17
N PRO A 339 -4.92 2.05 20.33
CA PRO A 339 -4.10 1.30 21.30
C PRO A 339 -2.65 1.09 20.82
N GLY A 340 -2.35 1.30 19.54
CA GLY A 340 -1.01 1.20 18.96
C GLY A 340 -0.03 2.15 19.65
N GLN A 341 1.26 1.79 19.62
CA GLN A 341 2.30 2.60 20.28
C GLN A 341 2.64 3.88 19.53
N TYR A 342 2.40 3.95 18.21
CA TYR A 342 2.75 5.07 17.37
C TYR A 342 1.57 5.97 17.05
N ILE A 343 1.84 7.28 17.00
CA ILE A 343 1.01 8.28 16.33
C ILE A 343 1.92 8.98 15.31
N HIS A 344 1.47 9.01 14.07
CA HIS A 344 2.16 9.73 13.01
C HIS A 344 1.78 11.21 13.07
N VAL A 345 2.78 12.07 12.99
CA VAL A 345 2.59 13.53 13.15
C VAL A 345 2.84 14.31 11.85
N GLY A 346 3.00 13.61 10.72
CA GLY A 346 3.35 14.24 9.46
C GLY A 346 4.74 14.84 9.48
N GLY A 347 4.82 16.15 9.37
CA GLY A 347 6.05 16.93 9.43
C GLY A 347 6.56 17.37 8.07
N ASP A 348 5.91 16.93 7.00
CA ASP A 348 6.28 17.16 5.61
C ASP A 348 5.85 18.56 5.12
N GLU A 349 6.53 19.00 4.08
CA GLU A 349 6.22 20.15 3.22
C GLU A 349 5.84 21.45 3.95
N CYS A 350 6.25 21.62 5.21
CA CYS A 350 5.94 22.80 6.00
C CYS A 350 6.66 24.05 5.46
N TYR A 351 5.92 25.05 4.97
CA TYR A 351 6.46 26.30 4.50
C TYR A 351 6.79 27.24 5.65
N LYS A 352 8.07 27.58 5.80
CA LYS A 352 8.57 28.40 6.91
C LYS A 352 8.55 29.92 6.63
N GLY A 353 8.12 30.36 5.44
CA GLY A 353 8.09 31.79 5.10
C GLY A 353 7.21 32.61 6.04
N TYR A 354 6.05 32.07 6.43
CA TYR A 354 5.17 32.73 7.40
C TYR A 354 5.80 32.84 8.79
N TRP A 355 6.58 31.85 9.22
CA TRP A 355 7.33 31.90 10.48
C TRP A 355 8.45 32.95 10.44
N ALA A 356 9.13 33.08 9.29
CA ALA A 356 10.20 34.06 9.10
C ALA A 356 9.69 35.51 9.17
N GLU A 357 8.41 35.73 8.83
CA GLU A 357 7.77 37.06 8.87
C GLU A 357 7.13 37.38 10.23
N ASP A 358 6.76 36.35 11.03
CA ASP A 358 6.04 36.49 12.30
C ASP A 358 6.96 36.98 13.43
N GLU A 359 6.55 38.03 14.16
CA GLU A 359 7.34 38.63 15.25
C GLU A 359 7.47 37.69 16.46
N GLY A 360 6.46 36.86 16.74
CA GLY A 360 6.51 35.84 17.80
C GLY A 360 7.56 34.78 17.50
N CYS A 361 7.59 34.29 16.25
CA CYS A 361 8.60 33.32 15.79
C CYS A 361 10.02 33.93 15.86
N LYS A 362 10.21 35.18 15.42
CA LYS A 362 11.50 35.86 15.55
C LYS A 362 11.94 36.00 17.00
N ALA A 363 11.04 36.38 17.90
CA ALA A 363 11.31 36.46 19.33
C ALA A 363 11.65 35.09 19.95
N LEU A 364 10.94 34.03 19.55
CA LEU A 364 11.19 32.67 19.98
C LEU A 364 12.57 32.20 19.50
N MET A 365 12.92 32.40 18.23
CA MET A 365 14.25 32.09 17.68
C MET A 365 15.36 32.78 18.46
N LYS A 366 15.21 34.08 18.72
CA LYS A 366 16.17 34.85 19.53
C LYS A 366 16.31 34.26 20.94
N LYS A 367 15.21 33.92 21.60
CA LYS A 367 15.18 33.32 22.96
C LYS A 367 15.89 31.96 23.00
N LEU A 368 15.72 31.14 21.94
CA LEU A 368 16.30 29.80 21.87
C LEU A 368 17.70 29.77 21.23
N GLY A 369 18.19 30.88 20.69
CA GLY A 369 19.48 30.94 19.97
C GLY A 369 19.42 30.26 18.60
N ILE A 370 18.24 30.06 18.04
CA ILE A 370 18.01 29.48 16.71
C ILE A 370 18.39 30.52 15.65
N ARG A 371 19.21 30.12 14.69
CA ARG A 371 19.73 31.04 13.64
C ARG A 371 18.94 30.93 12.34
N HIS A 372 18.45 29.75 12.02
CA HIS A 372 17.72 29.45 10.77
C HIS A 372 16.28 29.09 11.09
N VAL A 373 15.33 29.64 10.33
CA VAL A 373 13.90 29.42 10.57
C VAL A 373 13.50 27.95 10.37
N GLU A 374 14.26 27.23 9.58
CA GLU A 374 14.10 25.79 9.34
C GLU A 374 14.21 24.98 10.65
N ASP A 375 15.09 25.43 11.57
CA ASP A 375 15.32 24.75 12.86
C ASP A 375 14.14 24.90 13.84
N LEU A 376 13.19 25.82 13.58
CA LEU A 376 11.95 25.93 14.37
C LEU A 376 11.08 24.70 14.24
N GLN A 377 11.17 23.97 13.14
CA GLN A 377 10.43 22.71 12.99
C GLN A 377 10.90 21.67 14.00
N GLY A 378 12.21 21.56 14.24
CA GLY A 378 12.75 20.69 15.28
C GLY A 378 12.24 21.06 16.68
N TYR A 379 12.18 22.36 17.00
CA TYR A 379 11.56 22.82 18.26
C TYR A 379 10.09 22.38 18.35
N PHE A 380 9.30 22.60 17.29
CA PHE A 380 7.90 22.22 17.25
C PHE A 380 7.71 20.71 17.45
N MET A 381 8.46 19.89 16.71
CA MET A 381 8.39 18.43 16.79
C MET A 381 8.78 17.91 18.17
N ASN A 382 9.80 18.46 18.81
CA ASN A 382 10.18 18.08 20.18
C ASN A 382 9.07 18.43 21.20
N ARG A 383 8.34 19.54 21.00
CA ARG A 383 7.16 19.88 21.83
C ARG A 383 6.02 18.86 21.63
N VAL A 384 5.73 18.50 20.38
CA VAL A 384 4.73 17.47 20.04
C VAL A 384 5.11 16.10 20.61
N GLU A 385 6.38 15.70 20.49
CA GLU A 385 6.88 14.47 21.09
C GLU A 385 6.67 14.43 22.61
N GLY A 386 6.92 15.55 23.29
CA GLY A 386 6.62 15.67 24.72
C GLY A 386 5.15 15.42 25.07
N ILE A 387 4.23 15.91 24.23
CA ILE A 387 2.80 15.66 24.38
C ILE A 387 2.47 14.17 24.16
N LEU A 388 3.05 13.54 23.12
CA LEU A 388 2.84 12.12 22.84
C LEU A 388 3.40 11.23 23.96
N LYS A 389 4.61 11.51 24.45
CA LYS A 389 5.23 10.78 25.58
C LYS A 389 4.37 10.84 26.85
N LYS A 390 3.79 12.00 27.17
CA LYS A 390 2.83 12.18 28.28
C LYS A 390 1.64 11.23 28.16
N ASN A 391 1.22 10.94 26.93
CA ASN A 391 0.12 10.03 26.60
C ASN A 391 0.57 8.58 26.33
N GLY A 392 1.83 8.22 26.62
CA GLY A 392 2.37 6.87 26.43
C GLY A 392 2.54 6.46 24.97
N LYS A 393 2.68 7.42 24.05
CA LYS A 393 2.83 7.19 22.62
C LYS A 393 4.24 7.56 22.14
N LYS A 394 4.67 6.91 21.06
CA LYS A 394 5.89 7.24 20.32
C LYS A 394 5.54 8.06 19.08
N LEU A 395 6.41 9.05 18.81
CA LEU A 395 6.32 9.83 17.59
C LEU A 395 6.87 9.03 16.40
N ILE A 396 6.14 9.06 15.29
CA ILE A 396 6.65 8.73 13.97
C ILE A 396 6.27 9.89 13.04
N GLY A 397 7.11 10.23 12.07
CA GLY A 397 6.82 11.27 11.08
C GLY A 397 7.63 11.08 9.80
N TRP A 398 7.28 11.84 8.78
CA TRP A 398 8.01 11.86 7.52
C TRP A 398 9.45 12.31 7.72
N ASP A 399 10.34 12.04 6.78
CA ASP A 399 11.78 12.24 7.00
C ASP A 399 12.22 13.71 7.17
N GLU A 400 11.31 14.69 6.96
CA GLU A 400 11.52 16.10 7.31
C GLU A 400 11.58 16.37 8.81
N ILE A 401 11.12 15.46 9.67
CA ILE A 401 11.28 15.61 11.12
C ILE A 401 12.75 15.59 11.57
N LEU A 402 13.65 15.14 10.68
CA LEU A 402 15.11 15.23 10.91
C LEU A 402 15.63 16.67 10.84
N ASP A 403 14.90 17.57 10.14
CA ASP A 403 15.29 18.96 9.98
C ASP A 403 15.20 19.68 11.35
N GLY A 404 16.27 20.36 11.76
CA GLY A 404 16.35 21.06 13.05
C GLY A 404 16.53 20.16 14.28
N GLY A 405 16.68 18.84 14.09
CA GLY A 405 16.96 17.85 15.14
C GLY A 405 15.72 17.33 15.87
N ILE A 406 15.62 16.02 15.97
CA ILE A 406 14.57 15.29 16.68
C ILE A 406 15.17 14.34 17.71
N SER A 407 14.40 13.99 18.75
CA SER A 407 14.79 13.02 19.77
C SER A 407 15.15 11.67 19.15
N PRO A 408 16.21 10.98 19.63
CA PRO A 408 16.60 9.65 19.15
C PRO A 408 15.51 8.57 19.27
N GLU A 409 14.47 8.79 20.08
CA GLU A 409 13.36 7.86 20.26
C GLU A 409 12.30 7.96 19.16
N ALA A 410 12.32 9.04 18.36
CA ALA A 410 11.42 9.24 17.24
C ALA A 410 11.72 8.23 16.12
N THR A 411 10.66 7.68 15.52
CA THR A 411 10.75 6.82 14.35
C THR A 411 10.59 7.66 13.09
N VAL A 412 11.37 7.38 12.06
CA VAL A 412 11.37 8.14 10.80
C VAL A 412 10.73 7.32 9.69
N MET A 413 9.74 7.90 8.99
CA MET A 413 9.20 7.33 7.77
C MET A 413 9.83 8.02 6.55
N SER A 414 10.68 7.27 5.81
CA SER A 414 11.43 7.82 4.68
C SER A 414 10.63 7.73 3.40
N TRP A 415 10.27 8.89 2.81
CA TRP A 415 9.45 8.97 1.59
C TRP A 415 10.15 9.67 0.41
N ARG A 416 10.99 10.69 0.63
CA ARG A 416 11.73 11.43 -0.40
C ARG A 416 12.85 10.62 -1.05
N GLY A 417 12.60 9.35 -1.35
CA GLY A 417 13.58 8.35 -1.77
C GLY A 417 14.15 7.58 -0.58
N ILE A 418 15.32 6.94 -0.75
CA ILE A 418 15.94 6.11 0.31
C ILE A 418 16.92 6.89 1.19
N LYS A 419 17.26 8.12 0.82
CA LYS A 419 18.34 8.89 1.46
C LYS A 419 18.00 9.25 2.91
N GLY A 420 16.79 9.78 3.16
CA GLY A 420 16.34 10.13 4.51
C GLY A 420 16.37 8.93 5.46
N GLY A 421 15.96 7.75 4.99
CA GLY A 421 16.01 6.52 5.78
C GLY A 421 17.45 6.06 6.09
N ILE A 422 18.39 6.22 5.14
CA ILE A 422 19.81 5.93 5.37
C ILE A 422 20.39 6.87 6.44
N GLU A 423 20.06 8.16 6.35
CA GLU A 423 20.51 9.18 7.32
C GLU A 423 19.93 8.91 8.72
N ALA A 424 18.62 8.67 8.81
CA ALA A 424 17.95 8.33 10.06
C ALA A 424 18.54 7.08 10.73
N ALA A 425 18.74 6.00 9.99
CA ALA A 425 19.33 4.76 10.51
C ALA A 425 20.76 4.96 11.00
N LYS A 426 21.59 5.79 10.31
CA LYS A 426 22.93 6.15 10.75
C LYS A 426 22.93 7.00 12.03
N MET A 427 21.88 7.77 12.27
CA MET A 427 21.68 8.53 13.50
C MET A 427 21.13 7.66 14.64
N GLY A 428 20.75 6.42 14.36
CA GLY A 428 20.27 5.45 15.34
C GLY A 428 18.73 5.42 15.50
N HIS A 429 17.98 6.07 14.61
CA HIS A 429 16.52 6.02 14.62
C HIS A 429 16.01 4.71 14.02
N ASP A 430 14.87 4.22 14.52
CA ASP A 430 14.05 3.24 13.82
C ASP A 430 13.46 3.86 12.55
N VAL A 431 13.41 3.10 11.47
CA VAL A 431 13.01 3.58 10.14
C VAL A 431 11.95 2.69 9.51
N VAL A 432 10.92 3.32 8.94
CA VAL A 432 9.97 2.69 8.00
C VAL A 432 10.27 3.22 6.60
N MET A 433 10.52 2.32 5.66
CA MET A 433 10.86 2.68 4.28
C MET A 433 9.60 2.77 3.42
N SER A 434 9.32 3.97 2.90
CA SER A 434 8.12 4.28 2.10
C SER A 434 8.47 5.17 0.88
N PRO A 435 9.58 4.89 0.15
CA PRO A 435 10.11 5.83 -0.83
C PRO A 435 9.20 5.96 -2.06
N THR A 436 9.02 7.21 -2.52
CA THR A 436 8.25 7.56 -3.74
C THR A 436 8.60 6.68 -4.94
N THR A 437 9.86 6.33 -5.08
CA THR A 437 10.39 5.55 -6.22
C THR A 437 9.93 4.09 -6.24
N PHE A 438 9.33 3.56 -5.13
CA PHE A 438 8.95 2.15 -5.03
C PHE A 438 7.59 1.90 -4.38
N ALA A 439 7.05 2.84 -3.60
CA ALA A 439 5.96 2.58 -2.67
C ALA A 439 4.77 3.56 -2.75
N TYR A 440 4.78 4.54 -3.67
CA TYR A 440 3.68 5.48 -3.85
C TYR A 440 2.64 4.92 -4.83
N LEU A 441 1.53 4.48 -4.28
CA LEU A 441 0.49 3.75 -5.00
C LEU A 441 -0.56 4.67 -5.67
N ASP A 442 -0.43 5.97 -5.51
CA ASP A 442 -1.15 7.01 -6.26
C ASP A 442 -0.51 7.29 -7.63
N TYR A 443 0.77 6.95 -7.82
CA TYR A 443 1.47 7.14 -9.10
C TYR A 443 0.86 6.29 -10.22
N VAL A 444 0.93 6.80 -11.45
CA VAL A 444 0.44 6.12 -12.66
C VAL A 444 1.07 4.73 -12.78
N GLN A 445 0.27 3.70 -12.98
CA GLN A 445 0.73 2.31 -13.06
C GLN A 445 1.16 1.91 -14.46
N GLY A 446 0.49 2.46 -15.46
CA GLY A 446 0.68 2.14 -16.86
C GLY A 446 1.13 3.35 -17.67
N GLU A 447 0.33 3.68 -18.66
CA GLU A 447 0.55 4.80 -19.54
C GLU A 447 -0.30 6.00 -19.09
N ARG A 448 0.30 7.20 -19.05
CA ARG A 448 -0.38 8.44 -18.62
C ARG A 448 -1.60 8.82 -19.46
N THR A 449 -1.71 8.26 -20.66
CA THR A 449 -2.91 8.44 -21.51
C THR A 449 -4.06 7.53 -21.10
N VAL A 450 -3.83 6.57 -20.20
CA VAL A 450 -4.80 5.60 -19.69
C VAL A 450 -5.20 5.92 -18.25
N ASP A 451 -4.19 6.08 -17.39
CA ASP A 451 -4.41 6.44 -15.99
C ASP A 451 -4.59 7.96 -15.84
N PRO A 452 -5.36 8.44 -14.85
CA PRO A 452 -5.43 9.85 -14.53
C PRO A 452 -4.03 10.45 -14.34
N PRO A 453 -3.74 11.59 -14.92
CA PRO A 453 -2.41 12.16 -14.85
C PRO A 453 -2.06 12.60 -13.42
N ILE A 454 -0.98 12.08 -12.91
CA ILE A 454 -0.26 12.58 -11.75
C ILE A 454 1.21 12.79 -12.15
N TYR A 455 2.00 13.47 -11.32
CA TYR A 455 3.36 13.92 -11.67
C TYR A 455 4.37 12.78 -11.93
N ALA A 456 4.09 11.54 -11.48
CA ALA A 456 5.03 10.43 -11.62
C ALA A 456 4.34 9.12 -12.04
N SER A 457 5.13 8.09 -12.33
CA SER A 457 4.66 6.74 -12.63
C SER A 457 5.49 5.70 -11.88
N LEU A 458 4.81 4.63 -11.46
CA LEU A 458 5.39 3.52 -10.72
C LEU A 458 4.77 2.20 -11.20
N ARG A 459 5.52 1.44 -11.98
CA ARG A 459 5.07 0.15 -12.52
C ARG A 459 5.27 -0.98 -11.52
N LEU A 460 4.57 -2.09 -11.73
CA LEU A 460 4.57 -3.27 -10.85
C LEU A 460 5.98 -3.84 -10.64
N GLN A 461 6.76 -4.01 -11.71
CA GLN A 461 8.11 -4.57 -11.63
C GLN A 461 9.03 -3.70 -10.77
N LYS A 462 8.85 -2.38 -10.83
CA LYS A 462 9.61 -1.44 -9.98
C LYS A 462 9.26 -1.60 -8.51
N CYS A 463 7.97 -1.73 -8.15
CA CYS A 463 7.56 -2.05 -6.78
C CYS A 463 8.18 -3.38 -6.30
N TYR A 464 8.12 -4.42 -7.13
CA TYR A 464 8.68 -5.73 -6.80
C TYR A 464 10.21 -5.71 -6.63
N SER A 465 10.91 -4.82 -7.32
CA SER A 465 12.37 -4.67 -7.21
C SER A 465 12.82 -4.00 -5.90
N PHE A 466 11.89 -3.42 -5.14
CA PHE A 466 12.20 -2.71 -3.90
C PHE A 466 12.95 -3.58 -2.89
N GLU A 467 13.99 -3.00 -2.25
CA GLU A 467 14.71 -3.57 -1.13
C GLU A 467 14.65 -2.59 0.04
N PRO A 468 13.88 -2.88 1.10
CA PRO A 468 13.74 -1.97 2.24
C PRO A 468 15.02 -1.73 3.04
N VAL A 469 15.96 -2.66 3.04
CA VAL A 469 17.26 -2.49 3.71
C VAL A 469 18.27 -1.99 2.70
N PRO A 470 18.62 -0.68 2.69
CA PRO A 470 19.63 -0.15 1.77
C PRO A 470 21.02 -0.73 2.05
N GLU A 471 21.85 -0.77 1.01
CA GLU A 471 23.24 -1.21 1.16
C GLU A 471 23.98 -0.34 2.18
N GLY A 472 24.75 -0.98 3.07
CA GLY A 472 25.54 -0.31 4.11
C GLY A 472 24.74 0.19 5.31
N VAL A 473 23.45 -0.14 5.40
CA VAL A 473 22.60 0.15 6.56
C VAL A 473 22.44 -1.11 7.42
N ASP A 474 22.56 -0.95 8.75
CA ASP A 474 22.28 -2.03 9.69
C ASP A 474 20.78 -2.33 9.71
N ALA A 475 20.42 -3.55 9.33
CA ALA A 475 19.04 -4.00 9.19
C ALA A 475 18.21 -3.87 10.48
N LYS A 476 18.85 -3.82 11.66
CA LYS A 476 18.14 -3.69 12.94
C LYS A 476 17.35 -2.38 13.08
N TYR A 477 17.77 -1.32 12.36
CA TYR A 477 17.07 -0.03 12.36
C TYR A 477 15.89 0.01 11.38
N ILE A 478 15.79 -0.94 10.43
CA ILE A 478 14.74 -0.96 9.43
C ILE A 478 13.59 -1.83 9.94
N LEU A 479 12.53 -1.21 10.42
CA LEU A 479 11.33 -1.90 10.90
C LEU A 479 10.61 -2.64 9.75
N GLY A 480 10.71 -2.12 8.54
CA GLY A 480 10.07 -2.66 7.34
C GLY A 480 9.73 -1.57 6.34
N GLY A 481 8.59 -1.74 5.67
CA GLY A 481 8.17 -0.78 4.66
C GLY A 481 6.66 -0.58 4.58
N GLN A 482 6.27 0.44 3.81
CA GLN A 482 4.88 0.83 3.65
C GLN A 482 4.61 1.31 2.22
N GLY A 483 3.43 0.97 1.68
CA GLY A 483 2.89 1.55 0.47
C GLY A 483 1.91 2.67 0.81
N ASN A 484 2.02 3.82 0.14
CA ASN A 484 1.18 5.00 0.40
C ASN A 484 0.20 5.21 -0.74
N LEU A 485 -1.06 5.45 -0.40
CA LEU A 485 -2.11 5.83 -1.34
C LEU A 485 -2.64 7.21 -0.97
N TRP A 486 -2.08 8.25 -1.62
CA TRP A 486 -2.61 9.60 -1.60
C TRP A 486 -3.85 9.68 -2.50
N THR A 487 -4.83 10.50 -2.14
CA THR A 487 -6.15 10.40 -2.78
C THR A 487 -6.61 11.66 -3.50
N GLU A 488 -5.72 12.59 -3.83
CA GLU A 488 -6.07 13.84 -4.54
C GLU A 488 -6.89 13.57 -5.82
N GLN A 489 -6.54 12.51 -6.54
CA GLN A 489 -7.21 12.08 -7.77
C GLN A 489 -8.06 10.81 -7.59
N ILE A 490 -8.21 10.30 -6.36
CA ILE A 490 -8.80 8.98 -6.09
C ILE A 490 -10.03 9.10 -5.17
N PRO A 491 -11.23 9.40 -5.74
CA PRO A 491 -12.40 9.75 -4.92
C PRO A 491 -13.22 8.55 -4.42
N THR A 492 -12.90 7.31 -4.78
CA THR A 492 -13.72 6.14 -4.43
C THR A 492 -12.88 4.92 -4.08
N LEU A 493 -13.41 4.03 -3.24
CA LEU A 493 -12.76 2.76 -2.92
C LEU A 493 -12.49 1.92 -4.19
N ARG A 494 -13.41 1.92 -5.13
CA ARG A 494 -13.24 1.16 -6.39
C ARG A 494 -12.01 1.63 -7.17
N TYR A 495 -11.74 2.94 -7.15
CA TYR A 495 -10.55 3.51 -7.77
C TYR A 495 -9.31 3.31 -6.91
N ALA A 496 -9.40 3.41 -5.58
CA ALA A 496 -8.33 3.07 -4.66
C ALA A 496 -7.84 1.62 -4.88
N GLN A 497 -8.75 0.66 -5.01
CA GLN A 497 -8.43 -0.74 -5.35
C GLN A 497 -7.64 -0.83 -6.67
N TYR A 498 -8.12 -0.14 -7.72
CA TYR A 498 -7.42 -0.09 -9.01
C TYR A 498 -5.98 0.41 -8.86
N MET A 499 -5.77 1.45 -8.08
CA MET A 499 -4.44 2.04 -7.88
C MET A 499 -3.54 1.19 -6.98
N VAL A 500 -4.10 0.54 -5.97
CA VAL A 500 -3.35 -0.30 -5.04
C VAL A 500 -2.93 -1.62 -5.68
N PHE A 501 -3.82 -2.28 -6.44
CA PHE A 501 -3.55 -3.60 -7.02
C PHE A 501 -3.15 -3.50 -8.49
N PRO A 502 -2.14 -4.27 -8.91
CA PRO A 502 -1.42 -5.36 -8.24
C PRO A 502 -0.19 -4.93 -7.40
N ARG A 503 0.14 -3.63 -7.28
CA ARG A 503 1.39 -3.19 -6.65
C ARG A 503 1.49 -3.56 -5.17
N ALA A 504 0.36 -3.56 -4.43
CA ALA A 504 0.35 -4.05 -3.06
C ALA A 504 0.67 -5.56 -2.97
N TRP A 505 0.36 -6.37 -4.00
CA TRP A 505 0.81 -7.77 -4.02
C TRP A 505 2.33 -7.87 -4.09
N ALA A 506 2.98 -7.00 -4.87
CA ALA A 506 4.44 -6.92 -4.92
C ALA A 506 5.03 -6.49 -3.58
N LEU A 507 4.50 -5.41 -2.97
CA LEU A 507 4.98 -4.91 -1.69
C LEU A 507 4.74 -5.92 -0.56
N SER A 508 3.62 -6.67 -0.57
CA SER A 508 3.38 -7.72 0.43
C SER A 508 4.48 -8.79 0.39
N GLU A 509 4.89 -9.21 -0.80
CA GLU A 509 5.97 -10.18 -0.96
C GLU A 509 7.35 -9.59 -0.59
N VAL A 510 7.60 -8.32 -0.93
CA VAL A 510 8.81 -7.60 -0.53
C VAL A 510 8.96 -7.53 1.00
N TYR A 511 7.86 -7.31 1.71
CA TYR A 511 7.90 -7.14 3.17
C TYR A 511 7.77 -8.45 3.95
N TRP A 512 7.15 -9.46 3.36
CA TRP A 512 6.92 -10.77 4.00
C TRP A 512 8.00 -11.78 3.67
N SER A 513 8.29 -12.01 2.38
CA SER A 513 9.10 -13.13 1.90
C SER A 513 10.61 -12.84 2.02
N PRO A 514 11.47 -13.85 2.13
CA PRO A 514 12.92 -13.69 2.08
C PRO A 514 13.36 -13.01 0.77
N LYS A 515 14.37 -12.15 0.83
CA LYS A 515 14.92 -11.43 -0.33
C LYS A 515 15.34 -12.38 -1.45
N GLU A 516 15.94 -13.50 -1.06
CA GLU A 516 16.51 -14.52 -1.94
C GLU A 516 15.44 -15.30 -2.71
N SER A 517 14.19 -15.31 -2.23
CA SER A 517 13.07 -15.98 -2.90
C SER A 517 12.45 -15.15 -4.02
N LYS A 518 12.84 -13.88 -4.18
CA LYS A 518 12.27 -12.98 -5.20
C LYS A 518 12.61 -13.47 -6.60
N ASN A 519 11.58 -13.72 -7.39
CA ASN A 519 11.69 -14.15 -8.78
C ASN A 519 10.56 -13.52 -9.59
N TRP A 520 10.89 -12.59 -10.47
CA TRP A 520 9.92 -11.85 -11.25
C TRP A 520 9.08 -12.74 -12.17
N ASP A 521 9.70 -13.69 -12.88
CA ASP A 521 9.00 -14.54 -13.82
C ASP A 521 7.98 -15.48 -13.15
N ASN A 522 8.30 -15.93 -11.93
CA ASN A 522 7.37 -16.68 -11.10
C ASN A 522 6.28 -15.76 -10.51
N PHE A 523 6.66 -14.57 -10.03
CA PHE A 523 5.73 -13.62 -9.42
C PHE A 523 4.66 -13.17 -10.40
N ILE A 524 5.02 -12.81 -11.64
CA ILE A 524 4.06 -12.32 -12.63
C ILE A 524 3.01 -13.38 -13.01
N VAL A 525 3.38 -14.66 -13.01
CA VAL A 525 2.43 -15.77 -13.23
C VAL A 525 1.42 -15.87 -12.08
N ARG A 526 1.89 -15.66 -10.84
CA ARG A 526 1.01 -15.66 -9.66
C ARG A 526 0.10 -14.44 -9.64
N VAL A 527 0.58 -13.27 -10.07
CA VAL A 527 -0.22 -12.04 -10.26
C VAL A 527 -1.40 -12.30 -11.20
N GLU A 528 -1.18 -12.92 -12.35
CA GLU A 528 -2.24 -13.23 -13.30
C GLU A 528 -3.32 -14.14 -12.69
N LYS A 529 -2.93 -15.07 -11.81
CA LYS A 529 -3.89 -15.92 -11.08
C LYS A 529 -4.63 -15.17 -9.97
N GLN A 530 -3.98 -14.15 -9.38
CA GLN A 530 -4.66 -13.27 -8.42
C GLN A 530 -5.70 -12.36 -9.11
N PHE A 531 -5.51 -11.98 -10.37
CA PHE A 531 -6.57 -11.30 -11.15
C PHE A 531 -7.85 -12.12 -11.19
N ASP A 532 -7.74 -13.41 -11.56
CA ASP A 532 -8.89 -14.33 -11.57
C ASP A 532 -9.60 -14.42 -10.21
N ARG A 533 -8.83 -14.40 -9.10
CA ARG A 533 -9.36 -14.44 -7.74
C ARG A 533 -10.02 -13.11 -7.35
N SER A 534 -9.42 -12.00 -7.74
CA SER A 534 -9.93 -10.66 -7.47
C SER A 534 -11.24 -10.38 -8.22
N ASP A 535 -11.38 -10.89 -9.46
CA ASP A 535 -12.65 -10.83 -10.20
C ASP A 535 -13.78 -11.52 -9.44
N VAL A 536 -13.53 -12.71 -8.86
CA VAL A 536 -14.53 -13.43 -8.04
C VAL A 536 -14.84 -12.69 -6.73
N ALA A 537 -13.82 -12.07 -6.14
CA ALA A 537 -13.97 -11.27 -4.91
C ALA A 537 -14.60 -9.90 -5.15
N GLU A 538 -14.77 -9.48 -6.40
CA GLU A 538 -15.23 -8.15 -6.82
C GLU A 538 -14.27 -7.01 -6.38
N ILE A 539 -12.98 -7.31 -6.24
CA ILE A 539 -11.91 -6.34 -5.97
C ILE A 539 -11.37 -5.84 -7.31
N ASN A 540 -11.30 -4.51 -7.46
CA ASN A 540 -10.78 -3.90 -8.68
C ASN A 540 -9.24 -3.94 -8.69
N PHE A 541 -8.65 -3.95 -9.89
CA PHE A 541 -7.21 -3.97 -10.09
C PHE A 541 -6.82 -3.45 -11.47
N SER A 542 -5.59 -2.99 -11.60
CA SER A 542 -5.04 -2.55 -12.88
C SER A 542 -4.47 -3.73 -13.68
N LYS A 543 -4.72 -3.70 -14.98
CA LYS A 543 -4.13 -4.63 -15.97
C LYS A 543 -2.94 -4.02 -16.72
N ALA A 544 -2.36 -2.95 -16.22
CA ALA A 544 -1.26 -2.22 -16.87
C ALA A 544 -0.01 -3.07 -17.15
N ILE A 545 0.12 -4.25 -16.52
CA ILE A 545 1.19 -5.21 -16.83
C ILE A 545 1.16 -5.71 -18.27
N TYR A 546 0.03 -5.61 -18.94
CA TYR A 546 -0.15 -6.00 -20.33
C TYR A 546 0.08 -4.85 -21.31
N ASP A 547 0.10 -3.62 -20.83
CA ASP A 547 0.20 -2.44 -21.68
C ASP A 547 1.59 -2.30 -22.28
N PRO A 548 1.70 -1.95 -23.57
CA PRO A 548 2.97 -1.63 -24.18
C PRO A 548 3.69 -0.50 -23.45
N ILE A 549 4.92 -0.74 -23.02
CA ILE A 549 5.84 0.25 -22.47
C ILE A 549 6.63 0.83 -23.64
N ILE A 550 6.38 2.09 -23.94
CA ILE A 550 6.95 2.77 -25.09
C ILE A 550 8.07 3.69 -24.63
N LYS A 551 9.29 3.39 -25.11
CA LYS A 551 10.50 4.19 -24.87
C LYS A 551 11.01 4.75 -26.18
N THR A 552 11.51 5.97 -26.16
CA THR A 552 12.10 6.62 -27.33
C THR A 552 13.48 7.20 -26.99
N LYS A 553 14.37 7.24 -27.99
CA LYS A 553 15.67 7.92 -27.93
C LYS A 553 16.03 8.45 -29.32
N ARG A 554 16.98 9.38 -29.40
CA ARG A 554 17.51 9.86 -30.66
C ARG A 554 18.74 9.05 -31.06
N VAL A 555 18.73 8.51 -32.30
CA VAL A 555 19.84 7.77 -32.92
C VAL A 555 20.11 8.41 -34.27
N ASN A 556 21.30 8.97 -34.46
CA ASN A 556 21.70 9.68 -35.67
C ASN A 556 20.68 10.73 -36.15
N GLY A 557 20.14 11.49 -35.20
CA GLY A 557 19.15 12.55 -35.44
C GLY A 557 17.71 12.05 -35.65
N LYS A 558 17.47 10.74 -35.82
CA LYS A 558 16.14 10.14 -35.96
C LYS A 558 15.63 9.62 -34.65
N LEU A 559 14.30 9.56 -34.51
CA LEU A 559 13.62 9.03 -33.33
C LEU A 559 13.54 7.49 -33.46
N GLU A 560 14.22 6.79 -32.56
CA GLU A 560 14.10 5.34 -32.38
C GLU A 560 13.14 5.01 -31.27
N LEU A 561 12.25 4.05 -31.52
CA LEU A 561 11.22 3.58 -30.59
C LEU A 561 11.45 2.12 -30.22
N THR A 562 11.33 1.81 -28.94
CA THR A 562 11.28 0.44 -28.42
C THR A 562 9.99 0.20 -27.64
N MET A 563 9.47 -1.02 -27.73
CA MET A 563 8.27 -1.47 -27.02
C MET A 563 8.53 -2.78 -26.28
N GLU A 564 8.03 -2.87 -25.05
CA GLU A 564 8.07 -4.08 -24.22
C GLU A 564 6.82 -4.18 -23.36
N THR A 565 6.60 -5.29 -22.65
CA THR A 565 5.53 -5.47 -21.67
C THR A 565 6.09 -6.10 -20.40
N GLU A 566 5.46 -5.83 -19.23
CA GLU A 566 5.85 -6.48 -17.97
C GLU A 566 5.46 -7.96 -17.93
N ALA A 567 4.28 -8.30 -18.48
CA ALA A 567 3.85 -9.68 -18.58
C ALA A 567 4.52 -10.39 -19.76
N PRO A 568 4.96 -11.65 -19.59
CA PRO A 568 5.61 -12.41 -20.65
C PRO A 568 4.63 -12.95 -21.70
N ARG A 569 5.17 -13.38 -22.86
CA ARG A 569 4.43 -14.05 -23.93
C ARG A 569 3.33 -13.21 -24.55
N LEU A 570 3.60 -11.92 -24.72
CA LEU A 570 2.72 -11.01 -25.42
C LEU A 570 3.32 -10.62 -26.78
N GLU A 571 2.44 -10.40 -27.73
CA GLU A 571 2.75 -9.85 -29.03
C GLU A 571 2.25 -8.40 -29.06
N ILE A 572 3.08 -7.45 -29.48
CA ILE A 572 2.66 -6.05 -29.62
C ILE A 572 2.39 -5.78 -31.10
N PHE A 573 1.18 -5.35 -31.41
CA PHE A 573 0.79 -4.86 -32.71
C PHE A 573 0.65 -3.34 -32.69
N TYR A 574 1.06 -2.69 -33.78
CA TYR A 574 1.09 -1.23 -33.83
C TYR A 574 0.81 -0.66 -35.21
N THR A 575 0.44 0.61 -35.23
CA THR A 575 0.33 1.48 -36.41
C THR A 575 0.98 2.83 -36.12
N ILE A 576 1.33 3.59 -37.15
CA ILE A 576 1.91 4.94 -37.01
C ILE A 576 1.13 5.99 -37.78
N ASP A 577 0.01 5.61 -38.37
CA ASP A 577 -0.86 6.40 -39.24
C ASP A 577 -2.25 6.66 -38.66
N ASP A 578 -2.39 6.51 -37.34
CA ASP A 578 -3.64 6.65 -36.59
C ASP A 578 -4.67 5.52 -36.83
N ALA A 579 -4.37 4.49 -37.63
CA ALA A 579 -5.23 3.33 -37.77
C ALA A 579 -5.30 2.50 -36.47
N MET A 580 -6.40 1.76 -36.27
CA MET A 580 -6.50 0.84 -35.12
C MET A 580 -5.65 -0.40 -35.37
N PRO A 581 -4.67 -0.70 -34.48
CA PRO A 581 -3.86 -1.91 -34.63
C PRO A 581 -4.67 -3.17 -34.29
N ASP A 582 -4.45 -4.21 -35.09
CA ASP A 582 -4.95 -5.55 -34.85
C ASP A 582 -3.89 -6.61 -35.21
N LYS A 583 -4.22 -7.89 -35.09
CA LYS A 583 -3.28 -8.99 -35.39
C LYS A 583 -2.83 -9.09 -36.84
N TYR A 584 -3.36 -8.27 -37.73
CA TYR A 584 -2.99 -8.21 -39.16
C TYR A 584 -2.15 -6.97 -39.50
N THR A 585 -2.00 -6.05 -38.56
CA THR A 585 -1.14 -4.87 -38.68
C THR A 585 0.32 -5.23 -38.37
N SER A 586 1.21 -4.23 -38.30
CA SER A 586 2.63 -4.47 -38.03
C SER A 586 2.83 -5.04 -36.63
N LYS A 587 3.54 -6.19 -36.55
CA LYS A 587 3.98 -6.79 -35.28
C LYS A 587 5.34 -6.23 -34.91
N TYR A 588 5.47 -5.76 -33.67
CA TYR A 588 6.75 -5.28 -33.15
C TYR A 588 7.70 -6.45 -32.88
N SER A 589 8.93 -6.36 -33.41
CA SER A 589 9.95 -7.38 -33.22
C SER A 589 11.35 -6.83 -32.93
N SER A 590 11.58 -5.54 -33.24
CA SER A 590 12.88 -4.89 -33.05
C SER A 590 12.70 -3.37 -32.97
N PRO A 591 13.71 -2.60 -32.49
CA PRO A 591 13.66 -1.15 -32.47
C PRO A 591 13.25 -0.55 -33.82
N LEU A 592 12.34 0.41 -33.79
CA LEU A 592 11.73 1.03 -34.96
C LEU A 592 12.24 2.47 -35.12
N LEU A 593 12.88 2.77 -36.23
CA LEU A 593 13.18 4.16 -36.63
C LEU A 593 11.91 4.79 -37.21
N LEU A 594 11.42 5.84 -36.55
CA LEU A 594 10.19 6.52 -36.95
C LEU A 594 10.49 7.44 -38.18
N PRO A 595 9.56 7.51 -39.16
CA PRO A 595 9.68 8.43 -40.27
C PRO A 595 9.57 9.89 -39.78
N ASP A 596 10.06 10.82 -40.56
CA ASP A 596 9.88 12.25 -40.32
C ASP A 596 8.43 12.68 -40.59
N GLY A 597 8.00 13.79 -39.97
CA GLY A 597 6.66 14.32 -40.12
C GLY A 597 5.68 13.87 -39.01
N PRO A 598 4.42 14.31 -39.03
CA PRO A 598 3.42 13.99 -38.03
C PRO A 598 3.07 12.49 -38.09
N ILE A 599 3.05 11.86 -36.92
CA ILE A 599 2.63 10.47 -36.74
C ILE A 599 1.75 10.36 -35.48
N THR A 600 0.87 9.39 -35.49
CA THR A 600 0.17 8.91 -34.32
C THR A 600 0.46 7.42 -34.14
N LEU A 601 1.30 7.10 -33.16
CA LEU A 601 1.54 5.71 -32.77
C LEU A 601 0.34 5.19 -32.01
N ARG A 602 -0.19 4.05 -32.46
CA ARG A 602 -1.10 3.24 -31.66
C ARG A 602 -0.50 1.86 -31.47
N ALA A 603 -0.51 1.36 -30.23
CA ALA A 603 0.04 0.07 -29.89
C ALA A 603 -0.83 -0.65 -28.88
N ILE A 604 -1.00 -1.96 -29.05
CA ILE A 604 -1.76 -2.83 -28.16
C ILE A 604 -1.11 -4.20 -28.08
N ALA A 605 -1.14 -4.81 -26.90
CA ALA A 605 -0.65 -6.17 -26.72
C ALA A 605 -1.72 -7.22 -27.04
N TYR A 606 -1.28 -8.38 -27.50
CA TYR A 606 -2.11 -9.56 -27.80
C TYR A 606 -1.56 -10.80 -27.13
N ARG A 607 -2.46 -11.67 -26.71
CA ARG A 607 -2.15 -13.04 -26.27
C ARG A 607 -3.10 -14.02 -26.95
N ASP A 608 -2.56 -15.08 -27.54
CA ASP A 608 -3.34 -16.12 -28.23
C ASP A 608 -4.30 -15.52 -29.27
N GLY A 609 -3.84 -14.52 -30.00
CA GLY A 609 -4.60 -13.85 -31.08
C GLY A 609 -5.76 -12.94 -30.59
N LYS A 610 -5.84 -12.65 -29.30
CA LYS A 610 -6.83 -11.73 -28.69
C LYS A 610 -6.14 -10.53 -28.07
N PRO A 611 -6.72 -9.30 -28.20
CA PRO A 611 -6.17 -8.12 -27.55
C PRO A 611 -6.26 -8.25 -26.03
N ILE A 612 -5.23 -7.75 -25.34
CA ILE A 612 -5.14 -7.71 -23.87
C ILE A 612 -4.47 -6.39 -23.45
N GLY A 613 -4.87 -5.84 -22.32
CA GLY A 613 -4.40 -4.52 -21.87
C GLY A 613 -5.12 -3.37 -22.58
N HIS A 614 -4.53 -2.19 -22.51
CA HIS A 614 -5.07 -0.98 -23.09
C HIS A 614 -4.41 -0.64 -24.42
N LEU A 615 -5.19 0.03 -25.29
CA LEU A 615 -4.63 0.68 -26.48
C LEU A 615 -3.87 1.92 -26.06
N ILE A 616 -2.58 1.98 -26.36
CA ILE A 616 -1.76 3.16 -26.10
C ILE A 616 -1.70 4.00 -27.37
N THR A 617 -2.04 5.28 -27.26
CA THR A 617 -2.02 6.26 -28.35
C THR A 617 -1.09 7.40 -28.01
N LEU A 618 -0.04 7.63 -28.80
CA LEU A 618 0.93 8.69 -28.59
C LEU A 618 1.15 9.46 -29.90
N LYS A 619 1.07 10.78 -29.84
CA LYS A 619 1.45 11.66 -30.93
C LYS A 619 2.95 11.88 -30.96
N ARG A 620 3.46 12.35 -32.11
CA ARG A 620 4.88 12.63 -32.30
C ARG A 620 5.48 13.50 -31.21
N GLU A 621 4.80 14.56 -30.82
CA GLU A 621 5.28 15.51 -29.81
C GLU A 621 5.57 14.81 -28.47
N GLU A 622 4.70 13.88 -28.07
CA GLU A 622 4.90 13.11 -26.85
C GLU A 622 6.07 12.12 -26.97
N LEU A 623 6.24 11.49 -28.13
CA LEU A 623 7.36 10.60 -28.40
C LEU A 623 8.70 11.35 -28.40
N GLU A 624 8.73 12.58 -28.94
CA GLU A 624 9.91 13.45 -28.92
C GLU A 624 10.26 13.93 -27.52
N LYS A 625 9.25 14.31 -26.73
CA LYS A 625 9.42 14.69 -25.33
C LYS A 625 10.08 13.58 -24.51
N ARG A 626 9.65 12.33 -24.72
CA ARG A 626 10.25 11.15 -24.04
C ARG A 626 11.70 10.91 -24.46
N ALA A 627 12.10 11.26 -25.68
CA ALA A 627 13.46 11.12 -26.17
C ALA A 627 14.41 12.21 -25.67
N GLY A 628 13.91 13.32 -25.14
CA GLY A 628 14.68 14.44 -24.60
C GLY A 628 14.87 14.38 -23.07
N ASN A 629 14.22 13.45 -22.41
CA ASN A 629 14.36 13.16 -20.98
C ASN A 629 15.36 11.95 -20.78
#